data_e308752040ba182498310ff4d472bc70
#
_entry.id   e308752040ba182498310ff4d472bc70
#
_cell.length_a   1.000
_cell.length_b   1.000
_cell.length_c   1.000
_cell.angle_alpha   90.00
_cell.angle_beta   90.00
_cell.angle_gamma   90.00
#
_symmetry.space_group_name_H-M   'P 1'
#
loop_
_entity.id
_entity.type
_entity.pdbx_description
1 polymer ?
#
loop_
_entity_poly.entity_id
_entity_poly.type
_entity_poly.pdbx_seq_one_letter_code
_entity_poly.pdbx_strand_id
1 'polypeptide(L)'
;MGRVSTAFVPALALSFVALVSVTARAQNPGGSPEGKKMKNPVASSPESIKAGQAAFQKNCRFCHGADAKGNGPMAPEGTHPSNLTDDKWDRGSTDGEIFLVIQNGAGPKFDMKGYKSKMTDNEIWNVVNYLRSVQAK
;
A
#
# COMPACT_ATOMS: atom_id res chain seq x y z
N MET A 1 -8.30 16.59 -77.72
CA MET A 1 -7.15 16.53 -76.79
C MET A 1 -7.67 16.91 -75.42
N GLY A 2 -8.15 15.97 -74.65
CA GLY A 2 -8.70 16.19 -73.30
C GLY A 2 -7.65 15.81 -72.24
N ARG A 3 -7.29 16.78 -71.42
CA ARG A 3 -6.42 16.57 -70.24
C ARG A 3 -7.28 16.09 -69.07
N VAL A 4 -7.03 14.90 -68.62
CA VAL A 4 -7.62 14.34 -67.38
C VAL A 4 -6.72 14.83 -66.22
N SER A 5 -7.25 15.71 -65.36
CA SER A 5 -6.59 16.12 -64.11
C SER A 5 -6.95 15.10 -63.03
N THR A 6 -5.97 14.31 -62.60
CA THR A 6 -6.06 13.44 -61.42
C THR A 6 -5.88 14.29 -60.15
N ALA A 7 -6.94 14.46 -59.39
CA ALA A 7 -6.89 15.08 -58.06
C ALA A 7 -6.31 14.08 -57.03
N PHE A 8 -5.19 14.46 -56.43
CA PHE A 8 -4.58 13.71 -55.34
C PHE A 8 -5.30 14.10 -54.05
N VAL A 9 -5.98 13.14 -53.41
CA VAL A 9 -6.58 13.33 -52.10
C VAL A 9 -5.58 12.80 -51.06
N PRO A 10 -5.05 13.65 -50.15
CA PRO A 10 -4.18 13.16 -49.08
C PRO A 10 -5.04 12.43 -48.06
N ALA A 11 -4.75 11.17 -47.80
CA ALA A 11 -5.29 10.40 -46.71
C ALA A 11 -4.72 10.87 -45.38
N LEU A 12 -5.56 11.52 -44.57
CA LEU A 12 -5.24 11.97 -43.24
C LEU A 12 -5.26 10.76 -42.31
N ALA A 13 -4.09 10.22 -41.96
CA ALA A 13 -3.97 9.15 -40.99
C ALA A 13 -4.21 9.74 -39.57
N LEU A 14 -5.39 9.49 -39.02
CA LEU A 14 -5.68 9.76 -37.60
C LEU A 14 -4.98 8.73 -36.74
N SER A 15 -3.85 9.11 -36.16
CA SER A 15 -3.18 8.33 -35.12
C SER A 15 -3.98 8.40 -33.81
N PHE A 16 -4.70 7.35 -33.49
CA PHE A 16 -5.36 7.20 -32.19
C PHE A 16 -4.28 6.90 -31.13
N VAL A 17 -3.85 7.92 -30.38
CA VAL A 17 -3.05 7.71 -29.18
C VAL A 17 -4.00 7.27 -28.07
N ALA A 18 -3.99 5.97 -27.76
CA ALA A 18 -4.70 5.43 -26.61
C ALA A 18 -4.01 5.93 -25.35
N LEU A 19 -4.61 6.93 -24.68
CA LEU A 19 -4.23 7.31 -23.32
C LEU A 19 -4.56 6.15 -22.39
N VAL A 20 -3.54 5.39 -22.00
CA VAL A 20 -3.66 4.43 -20.89
C VAL A 20 -3.70 5.23 -19.61
N SER A 21 -4.91 5.51 -19.12
CA SER A 21 -5.10 6.11 -17.80
C SER A 21 -4.69 5.10 -16.74
N VAL A 22 -3.48 5.25 -16.19
CA VAL A 22 -3.07 4.55 -14.98
C VAL A 22 -3.87 5.14 -13.83
N THR A 23 -5.02 4.56 -13.52
CA THR A 23 -5.77 4.91 -12.32
C THR A 23 -4.98 4.44 -11.12
N ALA A 24 -4.36 5.37 -10.38
CA ALA A 24 -3.85 5.09 -9.05
C ALA A 24 -5.03 4.55 -8.21
N ARG A 25 -5.01 3.26 -7.90
CA ARG A 25 -6.00 2.65 -7.03
C ARG A 25 -5.79 3.19 -5.63
N ALA A 26 -6.62 4.15 -5.23
CA ALA A 26 -6.78 4.49 -3.83
C ALA A 26 -7.18 3.21 -3.07
N GLN A 27 -6.48 2.93 -1.97
CA GLN A 27 -6.79 1.78 -1.12
C GLN A 27 -8.21 1.96 -0.58
N ASN A 28 -9.15 1.13 -1.03
CA ASN A 28 -10.54 1.22 -0.64
C ASN A 28 -10.71 0.88 0.86
N PRO A 29 -11.60 1.57 1.59
CA PRO A 29 -12.09 1.08 2.87
C PRO A 29 -12.60 -0.36 2.68
N GLY A 30 -12.19 -1.28 3.57
CA GLY A 30 -12.64 -2.68 3.50
C GLY A 30 -11.66 -3.65 2.82
N GLY A 31 -10.44 -3.18 2.50
CA GLY A 31 -9.36 -4.05 2.06
C GLY A 31 -9.18 -4.16 0.53
N SER A 32 -8.21 -4.96 0.12
CA SER A 32 -7.78 -5.13 -1.26
C SER A 32 -8.00 -6.57 -1.72
N PRO A 33 -8.74 -6.81 -2.84
CA PRO A 33 -8.87 -8.16 -3.41
C PRO A 33 -7.52 -8.80 -3.77
N GLU A 34 -6.52 -8.00 -4.11
CA GLU A 34 -5.16 -8.43 -4.35
C GLU A 34 -4.50 -8.88 -3.04
N GLY A 35 -4.54 -8.04 -2.00
CA GLY A 35 -3.99 -8.35 -0.70
C GLY A 35 -4.59 -9.61 -0.07
N LYS A 36 -5.89 -9.85 -0.25
CA LYS A 36 -6.54 -11.09 0.24
C LYS A 36 -5.95 -12.37 -0.35
N LYS A 37 -5.38 -12.32 -1.54
CA LYS A 37 -4.77 -13.47 -2.21
C LYS A 37 -3.29 -13.64 -1.85
N MET A 38 -2.65 -12.59 -1.31
CA MET A 38 -1.24 -12.63 -0.95
C MET A 38 -1.08 -13.41 0.36
N LYS A 39 -0.10 -14.30 0.37
CA LYS A 39 0.35 -15.01 1.56
C LYS A 39 1.69 -14.46 1.98
N ASN A 40 1.93 -14.35 3.28
CA ASN A 40 3.23 -13.97 3.79
C ASN A 40 4.26 -15.06 3.44
N PRO A 41 5.28 -14.77 2.63
CA PRO A 41 6.31 -15.75 2.29
C PRO A 41 7.34 -15.95 3.41
N VAL A 42 7.34 -15.06 4.41
CA VAL A 42 8.25 -15.12 5.56
C VAL A 42 7.58 -15.88 6.70
N ALA A 43 8.16 -17.00 7.09
CA ALA A 43 7.67 -17.77 8.21
C ALA A 43 7.62 -16.92 9.49
N SER A 44 6.53 -17.04 10.26
CA SER A 44 6.42 -16.41 11.57
C SER A 44 7.31 -17.16 12.56
N SER A 45 8.51 -16.66 12.78
CA SER A 45 9.48 -17.19 13.73
C SER A 45 9.87 -16.13 14.75
N PRO A 46 10.48 -16.50 15.89
CA PRO A 46 10.99 -15.52 16.86
C PRO A 46 11.93 -14.50 16.23
N GLU A 47 12.76 -14.91 15.27
CA GLU A 47 13.71 -14.06 14.57
C GLU A 47 12.99 -13.04 13.66
N SER A 48 12.00 -13.50 12.89
CA SER A 48 11.18 -12.64 12.04
C SER A 48 10.38 -11.64 12.88
N ILE A 49 9.76 -12.09 13.97
CA ILE A 49 9.02 -11.21 14.91
C ILE A 49 9.94 -10.15 15.50
N LYS A 50 11.14 -10.54 15.95
CA LYS A 50 12.14 -9.59 16.49
C LYS A 50 12.60 -8.59 15.44
N ALA A 51 12.87 -9.02 14.22
CA ALA A 51 13.23 -8.15 13.10
C ALA A 51 12.08 -7.18 12.78
N GLY A 52 10.85 -7.67 12.74
CA GLY A 52 9.64 -6.86 12.55
C GLY A 52 9.42 -5.84 13.65
N GLN A 53 9.64 -6.23 14.92
CA GLN A 53 9.59 -5.30 16.05
C GLN A 53 10.62 -4.18 15.90
N ALA A 54 11.85 -4.49 15.55
CA ALA A 54 12.89 -3.50 15.36
C ALA A 54 12.54 -2.52 14.23
N ALA A 55 12.04 -3.04 13.10
CA ALA A 55 11.59 -2.24 11.97
C ALA A 55 10.38 -1.36 12.34
N PHE A 56 9.42 -1.87 13.09
CA PHE A 56 8.27 -1.13 13.61
C PHE A 56 8.72 0.01 14.54
N GLN A 57 9.58 -0.27 15.49
CA GLN A 57 10.09 0.75 16.42
C GLN A 57 10.86 1.84 15.69
N LYS A 58 11.55 1.52 14.61
CA LYS A 58 12.28 2.51 13.81
C LYS A 58 11.37 3.39 12.95
N ASN A 59 10.33 2.83 12.35
CA ASN A 59 9.57 3.48 11.27
C ASN A 59 8.13 3.84 11.63
N CYS A 60 7.48 3.11 12.53
CA CYS A 60 6.02 3.15 12.71
C CYS A 60 5.58 3.74 14.05
N ARG A 61 6.38 3.56 15.11
CA ARG A 61 6.02 3.95 16.48
C ARG A 61 5.68 5.42 16.65
N PHE A 62 6.25 6.28 15.83
CA PHE A 62 6.05 7.73 15.96
C PHE A 62 4.58 8.14 15.72
N CYS A 63 3.86 7.40 14.89
CA CYS A 63 2.43 7.59 14.67
C CYS A 63 1.59 6.54 15.40
N HIS A 64 1.99 5.26 15.34
CA HIS A 64 1.20 4.16 15.91
C HIS A 64 1.46 3.88 17.40
N GLY A 65 2.38 4.60 18.05
CA GLY A 65 2.79 4.32 19.41
C GLY A 65 3.79 3.16 19.52
N ALA A 66 4.61 3.16 20.56
CA ALA A 66 5.56 2.08 20.82
C ALA A 66 4.86 0.74 21.12
N ASP A 67 3.64 0.81 21.61
CA ASP A 67 2.73 -0.30 21.94
C ASP A 67 1.78 -0.64 20.79
N ALA A 68 1.91 0.01 19.64
CA ALA A 68 1.09 -0.16 18.44
C ALA A 68 -0.42 0.18 18.62
N LYS A 69 -0.80 0.98 19.62
CA LYS A 69 -2.20 1.33 19.92
C LYS A 69 -2.71 2.62 19.25
N GLY A 70 -1.93 3.21 18.35
CA GLY A 70 -2.34 4.41 17.61
C GLY A 70 -2.14 5.73 18.36
N ASN A 71 -1.41 5.73 19.46
CA ASN A 71 -1.19 6.88 20.36
C ASN A 71 0.19 7.55 20.18
N GLY A 72 0.78 7.43 19.02
CA GLY A 72 2.11 7.97 18.75
C GLY A 72 2.14 9.51 18.74
N PRO A 73 3.21 10.12 19.27
CA PRO A 73 3.28 11.58 19.47
C PRO A 73 3.45 12.39 18.18
N MET A 74 3.74 11.74 17.05
CA MET A 74 3.96 12.41 15.76
C MET A 74 2.86 12.08 14.74
N ALA A 75 1.70 11.60 15.18
CA ALA A 75 0.54 11.47 14.31
C ALA A 75 0.18 12.84 13.75
N PRO A 76 -0.05 13.00 12.42
CA PRO A 76 -0.46 14.28 11.86
C PRO A 76 -1.74 14.78 12.52
N GLU A 77 -1.85 16.10 12.71
CA GLU A 77 -3.02 16.72 13.31
C GLU A 77 -4.30 16.33 12.55
N GLY A 78 -5.33 15.96 13.30
CA GLY A 78 -6.61 15.51 12.73
C GLY A 78 -6.59 14.09 12.16
N THR A 79 -5.48 13.34 12.33
CA THR A 79 -5.44 11.92 11.99
C THR A 79 -5.56 11.04 13.23
N HIS A 80 -6.08 9.83 13.03
CA HIS A 80 -6.19 8.83 14.08
C HIS A 80 -5.53 7.53 13.57
N PRO A 81 -4.21 7.34 13.81
CA PRO A 81 -3.55 6.09 13.46
C PRO A 81 -4.28 4.92 14.12
N SER A 82 -4.52 3.86 13.34
CA SER A 82 -5.25 2.70 13.83
C SER A 82 -4.53 2.05 15.01
N ASN A 83 -5.30 1.54 15.98
CA ASN A 83 -4.82 0.55 16.93
C ASN A 83 -4.54 -0.74 16.17
N LEU A 84 -3.30 -1.20 16.20
CA LEU A 84 -2.86 -2.39 15.45
C LEU A 84 -2.84 -3.65 16.34
N THR A 85 -3.32 -3.54 17.58
CA THR A 85 -3.37 -4.64 18.54
C THR A 85 -4.77 -5.23 18.72
N ASP A 86 -5.80 -4.60 18.16
CA ASP A 86 -7.17 -5.09 18.19
C ASP A 86 -7.58 -5.81 16.90
N ASP A 87 -8.84 -6.20 16.78
CA ASP A 87 -9.42 -6.89 15.63
C ASP A 87 -10.09 -5.95 14.60
N LYS A 88 -10.00 -4.63 14.81
CA LYS A 88 -10.66 -3.63 13.98
C LYS A 88 -9.71 -3.09 12.90
N TRP A 89 -9.90 -3.55 11.69
CA TRP A 89 -9.06 -3.21 10.54
C TRP A 89 -9.85 -2.51 9.43
N ASP A 90 -9.67 -1.21 9.29
CA ASP A 90 -10.40 -0.40 8.32
C ASP A 90 -10.03 -0.72 6.86
N ARG A 91 -8.86 -1.31 6.62
CA ARG A 91 -8.30 -1.51 5.28
C ARG A 91 -7.99 -2.96 4.95
N GLY A 92 -8.74 -3.86 5.58
CA GLY A 92 -8.54 -5.29 5.46
C GLY A 92 -7.55 -5.84 6.49
N SER A 93 -7.80 -7.10 6.87
CA SER A 93 -7.13 -7.73 8.00
C SER A 93 -6.25 -8.92 7.61
N THR A 94 -6.15 -9.27 6.32
CA THR A 94 -5.22 -10.34 5.90
C THR A 94 -3.78 -9.83 5.87
N ASP A 95 -2.82 -10.75 5.96
CA ASP A 95 -1.40 -10.40 5.95
C ASP A 95 -1.01 -9.59 4.69
N GLY A 96 -1.52 -9.99 3.54
CA GLY A 96 -1.25 -9.28 2.29
C GLY A 96 -1.92 -7.91 2.22
N GLU A 97 -3.09 -7.71 2.83
CA GLU A 97 -3.72 -6.40 2.91
C GLU A 97 -2.91 -5.47 3.81
N ILE A 98 -2.44 -5.95 4.96
CA ILE A 98 -1.55 -5.19 5.85
C ILE A 98 -0.24 -4.86 5.14
N PHE A 99 0.36 -5.84 4.44
CA PHE A 99 1.56 -5.62 3.64
C PHE A 99 1.37 -4.49 2.62
N LEU A 100 0.29 -4.53 1.83
CA LEU A 100 0.02 -3.52 0.81
C LEU A 100 -0.24 -2.12 1.42
N VAL A 101 -0.87 -2.04 2.59
CA VAL A 101 -1.04 -0.78 3.31
C VAL A 101 0.32 -0.22 3.74
N ILE A 102 1.21 -1.03 4.29
CA ILE A 102 2.56 -0.58 4.67
C ILE A 102 3.36 -0.18 3.44
N GLN A 103 3.32 -0.98 2.37
CA GLN A 103 4.07 -0.74 1.15
C GLN A 103 3.65 0.55 0.45
N ASN A 104 2.34 0.78 0.29
CA ASN A 104 1.79 1.84 -0.56
C ASN A 104 1.24 3.04 0.21
N GLY A 105 1.05 2.92 1.53
CA GLY A 105 0.42 3.94 2.35
C GLY A 105 -1.10 3.82 2.39
N ALA A 106 -1.73 4.70 3.15
CA ALA A 106 -3.17 4.70 3.39
C ALA A 106 -3.73 6.10 3.57
N GLY A 107 -5.04 6.23 3.33
CA GLY A 107 -5.79 7.47 3.48
C GLY A 107 -5.97 8.23 2.16
N PRO A 108 -7.06 9.01 2.06
CA PRO A 108 -7.33 9.80 0.85
C PRO A 108 -6.28 10.89 0.62
N LYS A 109 -5.61 11.32 1.68
CA LYS A 109 -4.52 12.30 1.66
C LYS A 109 -3.14 11.68 1.93
N PHE A 110 -3.03 10.35 1.89
CA PHE A 110 -1.81 9.62 2.28
C PHE A 110 -1.33 10.00 3.69
N ASP A 111 -2.25 10.06 4.63
CA ASP A 111 -1.96 10.33 6.04
C ASP A 111 -0.95 9.31 6.60
N MET A 112 -1.03 8.06 6.17
CA MET A 112 0.02 7.07 6.31
C MET A 112 0.81 6.98 4.99
N LYS A 113 2.05 7.44 4.98
CA LYS A 113 2.95 7.33 3.82
C LYS A 113 3.37 5.89 3.59
N GLY A 114 3.51 5.51 2.31
CA GLY A 114 4.03 4.19 1.95
C GLY A 114 5.53 4.06 2.20
N TYR A 115 5.95 2.82 2.47
CA TYR A 115 7.33 2.50 2.82
C TYR A 115 8.11 1.77 1.71
N LYS A 116 7.53 1.59 0.53
CA LYS A 116 8.13 0.90 -0.61
C LYS A 116 9.55 1.39 -0.96
N SER A 117 9.83 2.68 -0.78
CA SER A 117 11.15 3.27 -1.06
C SER A 117 12.14 3.21 0.11
N LYS A 118 11.69 2.77 1.29
CA LYS A 118 12.46 2.79 2.55
C LYS A 118 12.69 1.42 3.16
N MET A 119 11.87 0.46 2.79
CA MET A 119 11.88 -0.90 3.32
C MET A 119 11.78 -1.90 2.17
N THR A 120 12.52 -2.99 2.28
CA THR A 120 12.36 -4.15 1.41
C THR A 120 11.05 -4.88 1.72
N ASP A 121 10.55 -5.65 0.76
CA ASP A 121 9.36 -6.47 0.97
C ASP A 121 9.51 -7.44 2.15
N ASN A 122 10.72 -8.01 2.31
CA ASN A 122 11.02 -8.90 3.43
C ASN A 122 10.92 -8.19 4.79
N GLU A 123 11.43 -6.96 4.90
CA GLU A 123 11.28 -6.17 6.12
C GLU A 123 9.82 -5.84 6.42
N ILE A 124 9.03 -5.54 5.40
CA ILE A 124 7.58 -5.30 5.56
C ILE A 124 6.89 -6.58 6.04
N TRP A 125 7.20 -7.75 5.47
CA TRP A 125 6.65 -9.01 5.91
C TRP A 125 7.02 -9.37 7.36
N ASN A 126 8.23 -9.04 7.78
CA ASN A 126 8.63 -9.17 9.18
C ASN A 126 7.79 -8.26 10.09
N VAL A 127 7.48 -7.02 9.67
CA VAL A 127 6.55 -6.15 10.41
C VAL A 127 5.16 -6.78 10.52
N VAL A 128 4.64 -7.39 9.44
CA VAL A 128 3.36 -8.11 9.49
C VAL A 128 3.41 -9.23 10.55
N ASN A 129 4.47 -10.03 10.59
CA ASN A 129 4.64 -11.08 11.61
C ASN A 129 4.68 -10.51 13.04
N TYR A 130 5.35 -9.38 13.23
CA TYR A 130 5.34 -8.69 14.52
C TYR A 130 3.94 -8.22 14.91
N LEU A 131 3.20 -7.56 14.00
CA LEU A 131 1.85 -7.10 14.28
C LEU A 131 0.94 -8.27 14.66
N ARG A 132 1.05 -9.42 13.98
CA ARG A 132 0.31 -10.64 14.37
C ARG A 132 0.66 -11.13 15.76
N SER A 133 1.90 -10.98 16.18
CA SER A 133 2.35 -11.43 17.51
C SER A 133 1.82 -10.57 18.66
N VAL A 134 1.50 -9.29 18.40
CA VAL A 134 0.98 -8.34 19.41
C VAL A 134 -0.53 -8.14 19.34
N GLN A 135 -1.17 -8.67 18.32
CA GLN A 135 -2.62 -8.62 18.17
C GLN A 135 -3.30 -9.43 19.28
N ALA A 136 -4.34 -8.87 19.89
CA ALA A 136 -5.16 -9.57 20.84
C ALA A 136 -5.80 -10.82 20.21
N LYS A 137 -5.74 -11.94 20.94
CA LYS A 137 -6.34 -13.22 20.54
C LYS A 137 -7.77 -13.30 21.03
#